data_6c9e6fd44736ad2bc5ad58f532162480
#
_entry.id   6c9e6fd44736ad2bc5ad58f532162480
#
_cell.length_a   1.000
_cell.length_b   1.000
_cell.length_c   1.000
_cell.angle_alpha   90.00
_cell.angle_beta   90.00
_cell.angle_gamma   90.00
#
_symmetry.space_group_name_H-M   'P 1'
#
loop_
_entity.id
_entity.type
_entity.pdbx_description
1 polymer ?
#
loop_
_entity_poly.entity_id
_entity_poly.type
_entity_poly.pdbx_seq_one_letter_code
_entity_poly.pdbx_strand_id
1 'polypeptide(L)'
;MTHFYLISQTLGAMDIHKLIGKLPRPKRGFVLPSHKYTGPYNPLKEQLDANDNPLPGQEPFNSVDAISLRHDICYRDKNKHLCDDKMLQDLEELDPKDLRERLDKGFVKTVIGVKRKMGWGIDVPETITWTSELANELHKPIRHKFPRRRVFAKKANDIWAADLIEMIPYSRQNKGYKYLLTVIDIFSKYGWIIPLKRKTGVEVADAFKKLFKEKIPERIWVDNGPEFYNQHMKKLLKKHNIILYSTHNELKSCIVERWNRTMKTDMWKYFTANYTYKYIDILPALVEKYNNSYHRSIKCTPKEAMKRENTAKVFKALYGKDTPYTPPKFKVNDRVRITKKRGIFDKGFTPNWKDEVFIISKIKPTKPTTYIIRDERGEELGGSFYEPELQLSKVDTYRIEKVLRKRVRNGQKQEYVKWYGYDSSHNQWINA
;
A
#
# COMPACT_ATOMS: atom_id res chain seq x y z
N MET A 1 30.86 -22.46 -13.18
CA MET A 1 30.50 -22.18 -11.77
C MET A 1 30.05 -20.75 -11.52
N THR A 2 30.42 -19.77 -12.30
CA THR A 2 30.06 -18.34 -12.07
C THR A 2 28.62 -17.95 -12.42
N HIS A 3 27.93 -18.72 -13.24
CA HIS A 3 26.52 -18.40 -13.61
C HIS A 3 25.49 -18.85 -12.57
N PHE A 4 25.82 -19.82 -11.71
CA PHE A 4 24.90 -20.28 -10.67
C PHE A 4 24.90 -19.41 -9.41
N TYR A 5 26.01 -18.71 -9.13
CA TYR A 5 26.12 -17.83 -7.95
C TYR A 5 25.31 -16.51 -8.10
N LEU A 6 25.13 -16.04 -9.32
CA LEU A 6 24.31 -14.84 -9.60
C LEU A 6 22.80 -15.12 -9.51
N ILE A 7 22.38 -16.37 -9.72
CA ILE A 7 20.96 -16.75 -9.64
C ILE A 7 20.46 -16.83 -8.18
N SER A 8 21.37 -17.16 -7.23
CA SER A 8 20.97 -17.32 -5.82
C SER A 8 20.76 -15.98 -5.08
N GLN A 9 21.34 -14.88 -5.52
CA GLN A 9 21.18 -13.57 -4.87
C GLN A 9 20.00 -12.75 -5.37
N THR A 10 19.46 -13.07 -6.55
CA THR A 10 18.31 -12.34 -7.13
C THR A 10 16.96 -13.03 -6.94
N LEU A 11 16.93 -14.25 -6.44
CA LEU A 11 15.73 -15.08 -6.28
C LEU A 11 15.28 -15.20 -4.83
N GLY A 12 15.10 -14.08 -4.15
CA GLY A 12 14.29 -14.03 -2.95
C GLY A 12 12.85 -14.44 -3.30
N ALA A 13 12.45 -15.67 -2.90
CA ALA A 13 11.07 -16.20 -2.93
C ALA A 13 10.43 -16.38 -4.34
N MET A 14 11.16 -16.80 -5.33
CA MET A 14 10.54 -17.23 -6.59
C MET A 14 10.42 -18.77 -6.59
N ASP A 15 9.17 -19.26 -6.76
CA ASP A 15 8.86 -20.70 -6.85
C ASP A 15 9.56 -21.29 -8.09
N ILE A 16 10.65 -22.02 -7.86
CA ILE A 16 11.45 -22.66 -8.93
C ILE A 16 10.57 -23.57 -9.79
N HIS A 17 9.55 -24.22 -9.23
CA HIS A 17 8.62 -25.04 -10.02
C HIS A 17 7.80 -24.20 -10.99
N LYS A 18 7.44 -22.95 -10.65
CA LYS A 18 6.80 -22.01 -11.59
C LYS A 18 7.76 -21.48 -12.65
N LEU A 19 9.04 -21.33 -12.32
CA LEU A 19 10.05 -20.91 -13.29
C LEU A 19 10.37 -22.06 -14.25
N ILE A 20 10.59 -23.26 -13.74
CA ILE A 20 10.84 -24.49 -14.52
C ILE A 20 9.57 -24.89 -15.29
N GLY A 21 8.37 -24.70 -14.74
CA GLY A 21 7.11 -24.99 -15.42
C GLY A 21 6.81 -24.07 -16.61
N LYS A 22 7.51 -22.95 -16.77
CA LYS A 22 7.44 -22.06 -17.94
C LYS A 22 8.44 -22.42 -19.03
N LEU A 23 9.42 -23.26 -18.73
CA LEU A 23 10.34 -23.75 -19.74
C LEU A 23 9.69 -24.87 -20.57
N PRO A 24 9.99 -24.96 -21.86
CA PRO A 24 9.52 -26.09 -22.67
C PRO A 24 10.05 -27.39 -22.05
N ARG A 25 9.13 -28.31 -21.71
CA ARG A 25 9.48 -29.58 -21.06
C ARG A 25 10.25 -30.45 -22.05
N PRO A 26 11.51 -30.80 -21.78
CA PRO A 26 12.22 -31.73 -22.63
C PRO A 26 11.59 -33.12 -22.54
N LYS A 27 11.58 -33.88 -23.60
CA LYS A 27 11.00 -35.24 -23.66
C LYS A 27 11.58 -36.20 -22.61
N ARG A 28 12.80 -35.93 -22.11
CA ARG A 28 13.55 -36.77 -21.16
C ARG A 28 13.67 -36.18 -19.74
N GLY A 29 12.92 -35.12 -19.40
CA GLY A 29 13.09 -34.42 -18.13
C GLY A 29 14.36 -33.56 -18.08
N PHE A 30 14.64 -32.98 -16.90
CA PHE A 30 15.86 -32.19 -16.62
C PHE A 30 16.79 -33.02 -15.73
N VAL A 31 17.66 -33.84 -16.32
CA VAL A 31 18.53 -34.77 -15.60
C VAL A 31 19.99 -34.37 -15.72
N LEU A 32 20.83 -34.83 -14.79
CA LEU A 32 22.27 -34.67 -14.92
C LEU A 32 22.82 -35.41 -16.17
N PRO A 33 23.92 -34.96 -16.75
CA PRO A 33 24.50 -35.62 -17.93
C PRO A 33 24.69 -37.12 -17.70
N SER A 34 24.17 -37.93 -18.64
CA SER A 34 24.12 -39.40 -18.62
C SER A 34 23.14 -40.04 -17.62
N HIS A 35 22.60 -39.30 -16.64
CA HIS A 35 21.56 -39.77 -15.72
C HIS A 35 20.20 -39.83 -16.40
N LYS A 36 19.29 -40.63 -15.85
CA LYS A 36 17.92 -40.78 -16.34
C LYS A 36 16.87 -40.31 -15.37
N TYR A 37 17.22 -40.29 -14.06
CA TYR A 37 16.28 -40.03 -12.97
C TYR A 37 16.67 -38.85 -12.07
N THR A 38 17.89 -38.30 -12.20
CA THR A 38 18.41 -37.25 -11.34
C THR A 38 17.94 -35.86 -11.80
N GLY A 39 16.74 -35.48 -11.48
CA GLY A 39 16.18 -34.16 -11.82
C GLY A 39 14.66 -34.14 -11.91
N PRO A 40 14.03 -32.97 -12.06
CA PRO A 40 12.60 -32.84 -12.10
C PRO A 40 11.99 -33.27 -13.44
N TYR A 41 10.71 -33.67 -13.39
CA TYR A 41 9.88 -34.02 -14.56
C TYR A 41 10.28 -35.25 -15.35
N ASN A 42 10.80 -36.28 -14.68
CA ASN A 42 11.10 -37.56 -15.31
C ASN A 42 9.81 -38.25 -15.79
N PRO A 43 9.75 -38.72 -17.07
CA PRO A 43 8.57 -39.40 -17.59
C PRO A 43 8.53 -40.87 -17.15
N LEU A 44 8.32 -41.14 -15.86
CA LEU A 44 8.36 -42.48 -15.29
C LEU A 44 7.45 -43.49 -16.01
N LYS A 45 6.29 -43.04 -16.53
CA LYS A 45 5.36 -43.90 -17.30
C LYS A 45 5.96 -44.43 -18.61
N GLU A 46 6.97 -43.74 -19.16
CA GLU A 46 7.66 -44.11 -20.39
C GLU A 46 8.99 -44.84 -20.07
N GLN A 47 9.42 -44.84 -18.83
CA GLN A 47 10.71 -45.39 -18.41
C GLN A 47 10.61 -46.66 -17.59
N LEU A 48 9.44 -46.94 -17.01
CA LEU A 48 9.21 -48.10 -16.13
C LEU A 48 8.12 -49.03 -16.64
N ASP A 49 8.25 -50.29 -16.27
CA ASP A 49 7.19 -51.29 -16.45
C ASP A 49 6.09 -51.22 -15.37
N ALA A 50 5.08 -52.10 -15.44
CA ALA A 50 3.99 -52.14 -14.50
C ALA A 50 4.42 -52.49 -13.02
N ASN A 51 5.62 -53.00 -12.84
CA ASN A 51 6.20 -53.35 -11.55
C ASN A 51 7.25 -52.33 -11.07
N ASP A 52 7.30 -51.15 -11.69
CA ASP A 52 8.27 -50.07 -11.41
C ASP A 52 9.73 -50.43 -11.69
N ASN A 53 9.99 -51.42 -12.55
CA ASN A 53 11.33 -51.73 -13.02
C ASN A 53 11.68 -50.90 -14.26
N PRO A 54 12.95 -50.46 -14.39
CA PRO A 54 13.39 -49.77 -15.62
C PRO A 54 13.20 -50.63 -16.87
N LEU A 55 12.65 -50.03 -17.91
CA LEU A 55 12.57 -50.67 -19.22
C LEU A 55 13.99 -50.84 -19.82
N PRO A 56 14.18 -51.81 -20.78
CA PRO A 56 15.48 -51.99 -21.42
C PRO A 56 16.03 -50.68 -22.00
N GLY A 57 17.26 -50.33 -21.62
CA GLY A 57 17.91 -49.07 -21.97
C GLY A 57 17.51 -47.88 -21.11
N GLN A 58 16.70 -48.10 -20.08
CA GLN A 58 16.34 -47.06 -19.07
C GLN A 58 16.96 -47.35 -17.69
N GLU A 59 17.92 -48.25 -17.59
CA GLU A 59 18.60 -48.56 -16.32
C GLU A 59 19.30 -47.32 -15.75
N PRO A 60 19.32 -47.14 -14.41
CA PRO A 60 20.04 -46.05 -13.78
C PRO A 60 21.51 -46.02 -14.17
N PHE A 61 22.06 -44.84 -14.40
CA PHE A 61 23.44 -44.64 -14.82
C PHE A 61 24.46 -45.06 -13.75
N ASN A 62 24.18 -44.72 -12.49
CA ASN A 62 25.02 -45.03 -11.33
C ASN A 62 24.15 -45.16 -10.06
N SER A 63 24.78 -45.40 -8.90
CA SER A 63 24.06 -45.58 -7.64
C SER A 63 23.29 -44.33 -7.22
N VAL A 64 23.76 -43.12 -7.53
CA VAL A 64 23.06 -41.86 -7.26
C VAL A 64 21.78 -41.76 -8.12
N ASP A 65 21.84 -42.15 -9.37
CA ASP A 65 20.71 -42.18 -10.28
C ASP A 65 19.67 -43.25 -9.86
N ALA A 66 20.14 -44.39 -9.32
CA ALA A 66 19.27 -45.42 -8.75
C ALA A 66 18.54 -44.96 -7.47
N ILE A 67 19.21 -44.18 -6.63
CA ILE A 67 18.59 -43.53 -5.45
C ILE A 67 17.52 -42.52 -5.91
N SER A 68 17.83 -41.74 -6.96
CA SER A 68 16.90 -40.77 -7.53
C SER A 68 15.66 -41.45 -8.14
N LEU A 69 15.81 -42.59 -8.80
CA LEU A 69 14.68 -43.39 -9.29
C LEU A 69 13.76 -43.81 -8.13
N ARG A 70 14.33 -44.37 -7.03
CA ARG A 70 13.52 -44.75 -5.86
C ARG A 70 12.80 -43.56 -5.24
N HIS A 71 13.44 -42.40 -5.21
CA HIS A 71 12.84 -41.16 -4.72
C HIS A 71 11.67 -40.72 -5.64
N ASP A 72 11.81 -40.76 -6.96
CA ASP A 72 10.76 -40.37 -7.90
C ASP A 72 9.56 -41.32 -7.82
N ILE A 73 9.78 -42.61 -7.67
CA ILE A 73 8.71 -43.61 -7.43
C ILE A 73 7.99 -43.32 -6.11
N CYS A 74 8.76 -43.05 -5.02
CA CYS A 74 8.22 -42.68 -3.72
C CYS A 74 7.35 -41.40 -3.80
N TYR A 75 7.78 -40.42 -4.60
CA TYR A 75 7.07 -39.15 -4.80
C TYR A 75 5.72 -39.29 -5.48
N ARG A 76 5.52 -40.34 -6.25
CA ARG A 76 4.25 -40.63 -6.91
C ARG A 76 3.15 -41.02 -5.91
N ASP A 77 3.52 -41.78 -4.88
CA ASP A 77 2.55 -42.52 -4.06
C ASP A 77 2.58 -42.16 -2.55
N LYS A 78 3.54 -41.35 -2.05
CA LYS A 78 3.74 -41.10 -0.61
C LYS A 78 3.99 -39.65 -0.26
N ASN A 79 4.08 -39.38 1.04
CA ASN A 79 4.45 -38.08 1.57
C ASN A 79 5.84 -37.64 1.11
N LYS A 80 5.91 -36.55 0.40
CA LYS A 80 7.12 -36.04 -0.26
C LYS A 80 8.27 -35.75 0.71
N HIS A 81 7.96 -35.29 1.94
CA HIS A 81 8.99 -35.07 2.95
C HIS A 81 9.66 -36.39 3.39
N LEU A 82 8.85 -37.42 3.58
CA LEU A 82 9.36 -38.73 3.93
C LEU A 82 10.25 -39.28 2.81
N CYS A 83 9.90 -39.05 1.55
CA CYS A 83 10.68 -39.45 0.40
C CYS A 83 12.00 -38.66 0.31
N ASP A 84 11.97 -37.34 0.56
CA ASP A 84 13.18 -36.50 0.61
C ASP A 84 14.12 -36.93 1.74
N ASP A 85 13.59 -37.26 2.93
CA ASP A 85 14.36 -37.74 4.07
C ASP A 85 15.05 -39.05 3.76
N LYS A 86 14.30 -39.98 3.19
CA LYS A 86 14.83 -41.30 2.82
C LYS A 86 15.91 -41.15 1.74
N MET A 87 15.69 -40.27 0.75
CA MET A 87 16.72 -40.01 -0.27
C MET A 87 17.99 -39.41 0.33
N LEU A 88 17.88 -38.48 1.28
CA LEU A 88 19.06 -37.91 1.95
C LEU A 88 19.80 -38.95 2.76
N GLN A 89 19.07 -39.84 3.46
CA GLN A 89 19.68 -40.96 4.20
C GLN A 89 20.37 -41.93 3.25
N ASP A 90 19.70 -42.39 2.18
CA ASP A 90 20.28 -43.30 1.18
C ASP A 90 21.55 -42.71 0.55
N LEU A 91 21.57 -41.37 0.30
CA LEU A 91 22.75 -40.66 -0.19
C LEU A 91 23.84 -40.53 0.88
N GLU A 92 23.55 -40.47 2.16
CA GLU A 92 24.57 -40.45 3.21
C GLU A 92 25.28 -41.81 3.33
N GLU A 93 24.52 -42.88 3.28
CA GLU A 93 24.99 -44.24 3.40
C GLU A 93 25.74 -44.74 2.14
N LEU A 94 25.53 -44.10 0.99
CA LEU A 94 26.21 -44.45 -0.27
C LEU A 94 27.71 -44.20 -0.20
N ASP A 95 28.52 -45.23 -0.44
CA ASP A 95 29.96 -45.09 -0.70
C ASP A 95 30.21 -44.93 -2.20
N PRO A 96 30.67 -43.76 -2.68
CA PRO A 96 30.84 -43.50 -4.11
C PRO A 96 32.00 -44.28 -4.71
N LYS A 97 31.76 -44.97 -5.79
CA LYS A 97 32.74 -45.82 -6.51
C LYS A 97 33.84 -45.02 -7.22
N ASP A 98 33.52 -43.82 -7.67
CA ASP A 98 34.45 -42.97 -8.40
C ASP A 98 34.24 -41.47 -8.11
N LEU A 99 35.10 -40.63 -8.66
CA LEU A 99 35.05 -39.16 -8.49
C LEU A 99 33.74 -38.57 -9.03
N ARG A 100 33.23 -39.12 -10.12
CA ARG A 100 32.00 -38.64 -10.76
C ARG A 100 30.81 -38.92 -9.87
N GLU A 101 30.64 -40.14 -9.37
CA GLU A 101 29.58 -40.53 -8.46
C GLU A 101 29.62 -39.70 -7.15
N ARG A 102 30.86 -39.35 -6.68
CA ARG A 102 31.05 -38.47 -5.52
C ARG A 102 30.54 -37.04 -5.79
N LEU A 103 30.81 -36.50 -6.98
CA LEU A 103 30.29 -35.19 -7.38
C LEU A 103 28.78 -35.19 -7.56
N ASP A 104 28.22 -36.22 -8.20
CA ASP A 104 26.78 -36.40 -8.39
C ASP A 104 26.07 -36.52 -7.03
N LYS A 105 26.59 -37.32 -6.10
CA LYS A 105 26.10 -37.43 -4.72
C LYS A 105 26.08 -36.08 -4.02
N GLY A 106 27.19 -35.34 -4.07
CA GLY A 106 27.30 -34.02 -3.45
C GLY A 106 26.28 -33.00 -4.03
N PHE A 107 26.10 -33.01 -5.34
CA PHE A 107 25.15 -32.13 -6.01
C PHE A 107 23.72 -32.46 -5.63
N VAL A 108 23.30 -33.73 -5.74
CA VAL A 108 21.92 -34.15 -5.44
C VAL A 108 21.60 -33.92 -3.96
N LYS A 109 22.51 -34.29 -3.05
CA LYS A 109 22.37 -34.04 -1.60
C LYS A 109 22.15 -32.54 -1.32
N THR A 110 22.93 -31.67 -1.99
CA THR A 110 22.78 -30.21 -1.85
C THR A 110 21.43 -29.72 -2.33
N VAL A 111 20.98 -30.17 -3.51
CA VAL A 111 19.69 -29.75 -4.11
C VAL A 111 18.52 -30.17 -3.23
N ILE A 112 18.48 -31.43 -2.78
CA ILE A 112 17.40 -31.96 -1.93
C ILE A 112 17.46 -31.32 -0.54
N GLY A 113 18.65 -31.10 0.04
CA GLY A 113 18.83 -30.42 1.31
C GLY A 113 18.34 -28.95 1.28
N VAL A 114 18.66 -28.23 0.21
CA VAL A 114 18.15 -26.86 -0.01
C VAL A 114 16.65 -26.87 -0.20
N LYS A 115 16.12 -27.76 -1.04
CA LYS A 115 14.68 -27.94 -1.26
C LYS A 115 13.96 -28.14 0.07
N ARG A 116 14.47 -29.01 0.93
CA ARG A 116 13.90 -29.30 2.22
C ARG A 116 13.99 -28.12 3.19
N LYS A 117 15.17 -27.48 3.28
CA LYS A 117 15.39 -26.31 4.13
C LYS A 117 14.52 -25.12 3.76
N MET A 118 14.17 -24.97 2.46
CA MET A 118 13.27 -23.95 1.96
C MET A 118 11.79 -24.34 2.00
N GLY A 119 11.46 -25.53 2.51
CA GLY A 119 10.07 -26.01 2.54
C GLY A 119 9.50 -26.34 1.16
N TRP A 120 10.33 -26.53 0.14
CA TRP A 120 9.88 -26.91 -1.19
C TRP A 120 9.48 -28.38 -1.23
N GLY A 121 8.26 -28.66 -1.66
CA GLY A 121 7.74 -30.02 -1.68
C GLY A 121 7.01 -30.43 -0.41
N ILE A 122 6.56 -29.45 0.42
CA ILE A 122 5.58 -29.71 1.47
C ILE A 122 4.35 -30.29 0.79
N ASP A 123 3.96 -31.51 1.16
CA ASP A 123 2.59 -31.96 0.95
C ASP A 123 1.71 -31.05 1.78
N VAL A 124 1.12 -30.09 1.08
CA VAL A 124 0.03 -29.34 1.65
C VAL A 124 -1.09 -30.36 1.83
N PRO A 125 -1.52 -30.66 3.08
CA PRO A 125 -2.69 -31.52 3.27
C PRO A 125 -3.77 -31.03 2.32
N GLU A 126 -4.52 -31.91 1.67
CA GLU A 126 -5.62 -31.56 0.74
C GLU A 126 -6.62 -30.58 1.40
N THR A 127 -6.64 -30.53 2.74
CA THR A 127 -7.39 -29.57 3.55
C THR A 127 -6.77 -28.17 3.63
N ILE A 128 -5.49 -27.94 3.22
CA ILE A 128 -4.96 -26.60 3.05
C ILE A 128 -5.32 -26.13 1.63
N THR A 129 -6.55 -25.71 1.47
CA THR A 129 -6.91 -24.89 0.32
C THR A 129 -6.08 -23.61 0.37
N TRP A 130 -5.13 -23.45 -0.54
CA TRP A 130 -4.30 -22.24 -0.71
C TRP A 130 -5.15 -20.96 -0.89
N THR A 131 -6.43 -21.13 -1.07
CA THR A 131 -7.42 -20.12 -1.32
C THR A 131 -8.61 -20.31 -0.41
N SER A 132 -8.43 -19.96 0.89
CA SER A 132 -9.63 -19.69 1.67
C SER A 132 -10.36 -18.49 1.04
N GLU A 133 -11.68 -18.51 1.06
CA GLU A 133 -12.49 -17.39 0.54
C GLU A 133 -12.05 -16.07 1.18
N LEU A 134 -11.70 -16.10 2.47
CA LEU A 134 -11.14 -14.96 3.19
C LEU A 134 -9.82 -14.48 2.60
N ALA A 135 -8.88 -15.38 2.27
CA ALA A 135 -7.61 -15.00 1.67
C ALA A 135 -7.82 -14.35 0.30
N ASN A 136 -8.70 -14.92 -0.52
CA ASN A 136 -9.06 -14.34 -1.82
C ASN A 136 -9.69 -12.94 -1.66
N GLU A 137 -10.55 -12.76 -0.65
CA GLU A 137 -11.19 -11.48 -0.34
C GLU A 137 -10.15 -10.44 0.09
N LEU A 138 -9.23 -10.78 1.01
CA LEU A 138 -8.22 -9.86 1.52
C LEU A 138 -7.16 -9.47 0.49
N HIS A 139 -6.84 -10.34 -0.47
CA HIS A 139 -5.84 -10.09 -1.53
C HIS A 139 -6.43 -9.53 -2.82
N LYS A 140 -7.74 -9.33 -2.89
CA LYS A 140 -8.39 -8.77 -4.08
C LYS A 140 -7.74 -7.45 -4.50
N PRO A 141 -7.47 -7.23 -5.81
CA PRO A 141 -6.84 -6.01 -6.28
C PRO A 141 -7.63 -4.75 -5.92
N ILE A 142 -6.90 -3.67 -5.58
CA ILE A 142 -7.48 -2.36 -5.28
C ILE A 142 -7.22 -1.38 -6.42
N ARG A 143 -8.14 -0.46 -6.61
CA ARG A 143 -8.02 0.62 -7.57
C ARG A 143 -7.45 1.86 -6.89
N HIS A 144 -6.16 2.14 -7.09
CA HIS A 144 -5.49 3.28 -6.47
C HIS A 144 -5.89 4.64 -7.07
N LYS A 145 -6.16 4.67 -8.39
CA LYS A 145 -6.51 5.91 -9.11
C LYS A 145 -7.99 5.90 -9.45
N PHE A 146 -8.75 6.76 -8.82
CA PHE A 146 -10.17 6.95 -9.07
C PHE A 146 -10.58 8.42 -8.87
N PRO A 147 -11.67 8.87 -9.51
CA PRO A 147 -12.20 10.21 -9.30
C PRO A 147 -12.60 10.42 -7.84
N ARG A 148 -12.19 11.55 -7.28
CA ARG A 148 -12.57 11.98 -5.93
C ARG A 148 -13.39 13.24 -6.00
N ARG A 149 -14.16 13.53 -4.98
CA ARG A 149 -14.91 14.78 -4.85
C ARG A 149 -13.96 15.97 -5.02
N ARG A 150 -14.38 16.90 -5.85
CA ARG A 150 -13.66 18.17 -5.97
C ARG A 150 -14.05 19.08 -4.81
N VAL A 151 -13.10 19.83 -4.29
CA VAL A 151 -13.43 20.96 -3.41
C VAL A 151 -14.11 22.02 -4.26
N PHE A 152 -15.28 22.43 -3.84
CA PHE A 152 -16.14 23.35 -4.59
C PHE A 152 -16.07 24.73 -3.95
N ALA A 153 -15.58 25.70 -4.69
CA ALA A 153 -15.60 27.12 -4.37
C ALA A 153 -16.36 27.87 -5.46
N LYS A 154 -17.26 28.76 -5.09
CA LYS A 154 -18.16 29.45 -6.02
C LYS A 154 -17.48 30.62 -6.75
N LYS A 155 -16.57 31.30 -6.08
CA LYS A 155 -15.89 32.53 -6.54
C LYS A 155 -14.55 32.69 -5.84
N ALA A 156 -13.76 33.64 -6.25
CA ALA A 156 -12.55 34.06 -5.53
C ALA A 156 -12.91 34.51 -4.11
N ASN A 157 -12.06 34.19 -3.16
CA ASN A 157 -12.23 34.41 -1.71
C ASN A 157 -13.43 33.67 -1.07
N ASP A 158 -13.96 32.65 -1.71
CA ASP A 158 -14.96 31.75 -1.06
C ASP A 158 -14.25 30.84 -0.04
N ILE A 159 -13.19 30.13 -0.45
CA ILE A 159 -12.44 29.26 0.42
C ILE A 159 -10.94 29.49 0.24
N TRP A 160 -10.25 29.79 1.32
CA TRP A 160 -8.79 29.75 1.35
C TRP A 160 -8.35 28.45 2.03
N ALA A 161 -7.30 27.81 1.49
CA ALA A 161 -6.60 26.74 2.18
C ALA A 161 -5.26 27.26 2.70
N ALA A 162 -4.92 26.91 3.93
CA ALA A 162 -3.65 27.32 4.53
C ALA A 162 -2.91 26.16 5.17
N ASP A 163 -1.57 26.27 5.16
CA ASP A 163 -0.64 25.29 5.70
C ASP A 163 0.64 25.98 6.17
N LEU A 164 1.47 25.28 6.97
CA LEU A 164 2.76 25.75 7.44
C LEU A 164 3.89 24.90 6.88
N ILE A 165 4.79 25.55 6.13
CA ILE A 165 6.04 24.93 5.70
C ILE A 165 7.12 25.15 6.75
N GLU A 166 7.78 24.08 7.21
CA GLU A 166 8.92 24.15 8.10
C GLU A 166 10.21 24.41 7.33
N MET A 167 10.95 25.47 7.74
CA MET A 167 12.21 25.92 7.16
C MET A 167 13.31 26.06 8.23
N ILE A 168 13.19 25.34 9.34
CA ILE A 168 14.04 25.43 10.52
C ILE A 168 15.53 25.32 10.20
N PRO A 169 16.01 24.35 9.37
CA PRO A 169 17.43 24.20 9.06
C PRO A 169 18.06 25.44 8.38
N TYR A 170 17.24 26.22 7.70
CA TYR A 170 17.71 27.39 6.91
C TYR A 170 17.51 28.72 7.63
N SER A 171 17.04 28.72 8.89
CA SER A 171 16.63 29.93 9.61
C SER A 171 17.76 30.93 9.82
N ARG A 172 18.99 30.47 10.10
CA ARG A 172 20.17 31.34 10.31
C ARG A 172 20.44 32.26 9.11
N GLN A 173 20.32 31.73 7.89
CA GLN A 173 20.56 32.47 6.66
C GLN A 173 19.36 33.35 6.25
N ASN A 174 18.20 33.16 6.90
CA ASN A 174 16.93 33.79 6.55
C ASN A 174 16.35 34.63 7.70
N LYS A 175 17.19 35.47 8.35
CA LYS A 175 16.80 36.46 9.37
C LYS A 175 16.03 35.84 10.56
N GLY A 176 16.28 34.55 10.86
CA GLY A 176 15.62 33.79 11.94
C GLY A 176 14.22 33.28 11.62
N TYR A 177 13.75 33.42 10.39
CA TYR A 177 12.47 32.83 9.98
C TYR A 177 12.57 31.32 9.87
N LYS A 178 11.66 30.62 10.55
CA LYS A 178 11.64 29.15 10.68
C LYS A 178 10.49 28.49 9.96
N TYR A 179 9.43 29.27 9.67
CA TYR A 179 8.20 28.75 9.05
C TYR A 179 7.73 29.70 7.97
N LEU A 180 6.97 29.14 7.00
CA LEU A 180 6.25 29.89 6.00
C LEU A 180 4.77 29.54 6.11
N LEU A 181 3.94 30.53 6.47
CA LEU A 181 2.49 30.39 6.32
C LEU A 181 2.16 30.52 4.84
N THR A 182 1.65 29.44 4.27
CA THR A 182 1.19 29.40 2.87
C THR A 182 -0.32 29.43 2.85
N VAL A 183 -0.87 30.31 2.05
CA VAL A 183 -2.33 30.45 1.86
C VAL A 183 -2.62 30.49 0.38
N ILE A 184 -3.60 29.70 -0.06
CA ILE A 184 -4.05 29.67 -1.46
C ILE A 184 -5.56 29.79 -1.55
N ASP A 185 -6.04 30.64 -2.41
CA ASP A 185 -7.45 30.70 -2.78
C ASP A 185 -7.84 29.49 -3.63
N ILE A 186 -8.83 28.72 -3.19
CA ILE A 186 -9.22 27.46 -3.83
C ILE A 186 -9.78 27.68 -5.24
N PHE A 187 -10.44 28.81 -5.48
CA PHE A 187 -11.05 29.11 -6.78
C PHE A 187 -10.01 29.65 -7.76
N SER A 188 -9.40 30.77 -7.44
CA SER A 188 -8.45 31.47 -8.32
C SER A 188 -7.07 30.84 -8.40
N LYS A 189 -6.71 30.00 -7.43
CA LYS A 189 -5.34 29.48 -7.19
C LYS A 189 -4.33 30.58 -6.83
N TYR A 190 -4.79 31.78 -6.49
CA TYR A 190 -3.92 32.86 -6.05
C TYR A 190 -3.31 32.52 -4.71
N GLY A 191 -1.99 32.66 -4.58
CA GLY A 191 -1.24 32.26 -3.41
C GLY A 191 -0.57 33.41 -2.68
N TRP A 192 -0.45 33.29 -1.35
CA TRP A 192 0.29 34.20 -0.47
C TRP A 192 1.23 33.37 0.40
N ILE A 193 2.42 33.88 0.64
CA ILE A 193 3.36 33.28 1.59
C ILE A 193 3.82 34.37 2.57
N ILE A 194 3.69 34.08 3.88
CA ILE A 194 4.15 34.96 4.95
C ILE A 194 5.17 34.23 5.81
N PRO A 195 6.41 34.72 5.89
CA PRO A 195 7.43 34.14 6.76
C PRO A 195 7.12 34.41 8.23
N LEU A 196 7.32 33.37 9.08
CA LEU A 196 7.10 33.40 10.52
C LEU A 196 8.36 32.94 11.25
N LYS A 197 8.63 33.54 12.40
CA LYS A 197 9.75 33.13 13.25
C LYS A 197 9.38 31.95 14.16
N ARG A 198 8.12 31.87 14.59
CA ARG A 198 7.58 30.82 15.47
C ARG A 198 6.26 30.28 14.95
N LYS A 199 5.98 29.03 15.30
CA LYS A 199 4.71 28.35 15.03
C LYS A 199 3.73 28.58 16.19
N THR A 200 3.44 29.84 16.49
CA THR A 200 2.53 30.22 17.58
C THR A 200 1.22 30.77 17.03
N GLY A 201 0.12 30.55 17.77
CA GLY A 201 -1.19 31.07 17.38
C GLY A 201 -1.23 32.59 17.22
N VAL A 202 -0.41 33.34 17.98
CA VAL A 202 -0.28 34.79 17.86
C VAL A 202 0.33 35.18 16.53
N GLU A 203 1.50 34.63 16.17
CA GLU A 203 2.18 34.96 14.90
C GLU A 203 1.35 34.55 13.67
N VAL A 204 0.66 33.40 13.74
CA VAL A 204 -0.26 32.96 12.69
C VAL A 204 -1.45 33.90 12.55
N ALA A 205 -2.07 34.31 13.67
CA ALA A 205 -3.18 35.28 13.66
C ALA A 205 -2.73 36.64 13.12
N ASP A 206 -1.54 37.13 13.47
CA ASP A 206 -0.99 38.38 12.97
C ASP A 206 -0.69 38.30 11.45
N ALA A 207 -0.24 37.15 10.98
CA ALA A 207 -0.06 36.92 9.55
C ALA A 207 -1.37 36.97 8.77
N PHE A 208 -2.42 36.28 9.26
CA PHE A 208 -3.77 36.38 8.67
C PHE A 208 -4.34 37.81 8.74
N LYS A 209 -4.12 38.52 9.85
CA LYS A 209 -4.52 39.93 9.97
C LYS A 209 -3.89 40.84 8.91
N LYS A 210 -2.64 40.56 8.50
CA LYS A 210 -2.01 41.26 7.37
C LYS A 210 -2.72 40.94 6.04
N LEU A 211 -3.01 39.65 5.78
CA LEU A 211 -3.74 39.23 4.57
C LEU A 211 -5.16 39.80 4.50
N PHE A 212 -5.86 39.87 5.63
CA PHE A 212 -7.22 40.41 5.69
C PHE A 212 -7.32 41.92 5.45
N LYS A 213 -6.20 42.64 5.44
CA LYS A 213 -6.19 44.03 4.97
C LYS A 213 -6.37 44.13 3.46
N GLU A 214 -5.95 43.10 2.73
CA GLU A 214 -6.05 43.06 1.26
C GLU A 214 -7.34 42.39 0.81
N LYS A 215 -7.59 41.18 1.31
CA LYS A 215 -8.74 40.34 0.94
C LYS A 215 -9.20 39.53 2.14
N ILE A 216 -10.51 39.27 2.21
CA ILE A 216 -11.15 38.52 3.28
C ILE A 216 -11.87 37.32 2.64
N PRO A 217 -11.58 36.07 3.08
CA PRO A 217 -12.30 34.89 2.62
C PRO A 217 -13.60 34.68 3.42
N GLU A 218 -14.55 33.93 2.85
CA GLU A 218 -15.73 33.46 3.58
C GLU A 218 -15.37 32.29 4.51
N ARG A 219 -14.46 31.43 4.07
CA ARG A 219 -14.05 30.20 4.79
C ARG A 219 -12.55 29.99 4.70
N ILE A 220 -11.99 29.42 5.76
CA ILE A 220 -10.59 28.99 5.77
C ILE A 220 -10.53 27.51 6.10
N TRP A 221 -9.85 26.76 5.25
CA TRP A 221 -9.60 25.33 5.39
C TRP A 221 -8.15 25.08 5.81
N VAL A 222 -7.98 24.45 6.97
CA VAL A 222 -6.66 24.17 7.58
C VAL A 222 -6.60 22.76 8.13
N ASP A 223 -5.40 22.34 8.49
CA ASP A 223 -5.20 21.18 9.34
C ASP A 223 -5.73 21.41 10.75
N ASN A 224 -5.96 20.32 11.51
CA ASN A 224 -6.40 20.40 12.90
C ASN A 224 -5.20 20.70 13.86
N GLY A 225 -4.37 21.67 13.49
CA GLY A 225 -3.21 22.08 14.27
C GLY A 225 -3.54 23.15 15.32
N PRO A 226 -2.90 23.13 16.51
CA PRO A 226 -3.13 24.13 17.57
C PRO A 226 -2.75 25.54 17.13
N GLU A 227 -1.87 25.68 16.14
CA GLU A 227 -1.49 26.97 15.55
C GLU A 227 -2.66 27.68 14.86
N PHE A 228 -3.66 26.94 14.37
CA PHE A 228 -4.88 27.47 13.75
C PHE A 228 -6.06 27.48 14.72
N TYR A 229 -6.15 26.49 15.64
CA TYR A 229 -7.25 26.33 16.59
C TYR A 229 -6.86 26.88 17.96
N ASN A 230 -6.78 28.23 18.06
CA ASN A 230 -6.45 28.94 19.30
C ASN A 230 -7.34 30.17 19.50
N GLN A 231 -7.24 30.82 20.67
CA GLN A 231 -8.08 31.97 21.02
C GLN A 231 -7.82 33.20 20.13
N HIS A 232 -6.56 33.42 19.70
CA HIS A 232 -6.19 34.57 18.87
C HIS A 232 -6.83 34.45 17.49
N MET A 233 -6.73 33.27 16.87
CA MET A 233 -7.40 32.98 15.59
C MET A 233 -8.94 33.06 15.73
N LYS A 234 -9.54 32.45 16.78
CA LYS A 234 -10.97 32.51 17.02
C LYS A 234 -11.47 33.96 17.10
N LYS A 235 -10.76 34.84 17.84
CA LYS A 235 -11.11 36.26 17.97
C LYS A 235 -11.01 37.00 16.62
N LEU A 236 -9.95 36.76 15.87
CA LEU A 236 -9.74 37.35 14.54
C LEU A 236 -10.84 36.92 13.55
N LEU A 237 -11.12 35.62 13.46
CA LEU A 237 -12.11 35.05 12.56
C LEU A 237 -13.53 35.52 12.88
N LYS A 238 -13.89 35.60 14.19
CA LYS A 238 -15.18 36.12 14.64
C LYS A 238 -15.37 37.59 14.22
N LYS A 239 -14.31 38.40 14.31
CA LYS A 239 -14.34 39.82 13.91
C LYS A 239 -14.71 39.97 12.40
N HIS A 240 -14.27 39.04 11.56
CA HIS A 240 -14.48 39.10 10.11
C HIS A 240 -15.57 38.14 9.60
N ASN A 241 -16.28 37.47 10.51
CA ASN A 241 -17.32 36.47 10.19
C ASN A 241 -16.82 35.34 9.27
N ILE A 242 -15.60 34.85 9.53
CA ILE A 242 -14.95 33.80 8.73
C ILE A 242 -15.14 32.43 9.41
N ILE A 243 -15.53 31.41 8.62
CA ILE A 243 -15.67 30.04 9.11
C ILE A 243 -14.34 29.30 8.96
N LEU A 244 -13.75 28.87 10.08
CA LEU A 244 -12.62 27.96 10.08
C LEU A 244 -13.09 26.51 10.15
N TYR A 245 -12.55 25.65 9.31
CA TYR A 245 -12.86 24.22 9.35
C TYR A 245 -11.67 23.35 8.93
N SER A 246 -11.67 22.13 9.43
CA SER A 246 -10.75 21.06 9.05
C SER A 246 -11.52 19.85 8.52
N THR A 247 -10.88 19.03 7.72
CA THR A 247 -11.45 17.75 7.30
C THR A 247 -10.76 16.61 8.04
N HIS A 248 -11.54 15.66 8.55
CA HIS A 248 -11.04 14.49 9.25
C HIS A 248 -10.45 13.42 8.31
N ASN A 249 -10.69 13.55 7.01
CA ASN A 249 -10.12 12.63 6.03
C ASN A 249 -8.62 12.89 5.86
N GLU A 250 -7.85 11.83 5.70
CA GLU A 250 -6.40 11.87 5.45
C GLU A 250 -6.00 12.59 4.16
N LEU A 251 -6.96 12.83 3.27
CA LEU A 251 -6.78 13.73 2.14
C LEU A 251 -6.90 15.17 2.60
N LYS A 252 -5.94 15.56 3.41
CA LYS A 252 -5.70 16.93 3.80
C LYS A 252 -5.56 17.79 2.53
N SER A 253 -5.81 19.03 2.67
CA SER A 253 -5.79 20.10 1.67
C SER A 253 -4.83 19.87 0.48
N CYS A 254 -5.13 18.91 -0.38
CA CYS A 254 -4.27 18.50 -1.50
C CYS A 254 -3.95 19.67 -2.46
N ILE A 255 -4.70 20.76 -2.39
CA ILE A 255 -4.49 21.96 -3.22
C ILE A 255 -3.33 22.78 -2.66
N VAL A 256 -3.34 23.09 -1.35
CA VAL A 256 -2.22 23.83 -0.73
C VAL A 256 -0.96 22.98 -0.70
N GLU A 257 -1.04 21.67 -0.44
CA GLU A 257 0.11 20.77 -0.48
C GLU A 257 0.78 20.74 -1.88
N ARG A 258 -0.03 20.69 -2.95
CA ARG A 258 0.47 20.75 -4.33
C ARG A 258 1.13 22.07 -4.61
N TRP A 259 0.53 23.16 -4.16
CA TRP A 259 1.10 24.49 -4.31
C TRP A 259 2.40 24.63 -3.51
N ASN A 260 2.43 24.15 -2.27
CA ASN A 260 3.66 24.09 -1.45
C ASN A 260 4.78 23.33 -2.16
N ARG A 261 4.46 22.22 -2.83
CA ARG A 261 5.43 21.48 -3.65
C ARG A 261 5.97 22.34 -4.79
N THR A 262 5.11 23.06 -5.49
CA THR A 262 5.51 23.97 -6.59
C THR A 262 6.45 25.03 -6.08
N MET A 263 6.09 25.73 -5.01
CA MET A 263 6.89 26.79 -4.40
C MET A 263 8.23 26.27 -3.87
N LYS A 264 8.22 25.14 -3.17
CA LYS A 264 9.45 24.47 -2.74
C LYS A 264 10.34 24.12 -3.94
N THR A 265 9.79 23.57 -5.01
CA THR A 265 10.57 23.22 -6.21
C THR A 265 11.25 24.45 -6.80
N ASP A 266 10.57 25.57 -6.92
CA ASP A 266 11.16 26.81 -7.45
C ASP A 266 12.21 27.39 -6.48
N MET A 267 11.98 27.34 -5.17
CA MET A 267 12.99 27.73 -4.17
C MET A 267 14.23 26.84 -4.26
N TRP A 268 14.08 25.53 -4.35
CA TRP A 268 15.21 24.59 -4.45
C TRP A 268 15.99 24.74 -5.76
N LYS A 269 15.32 25.02 -6.87
CA LYS A 269 15.99 25.38 -8.13
C LYS A 269 16.86 26.63 -7.96
N TYR A 270 16.32 27.66 -7.28
CA TYR A 270 17.09 28.86 -6.98
C TYR A 270 18.29 28.55 -6.06
N PHE A 271 18.11 27.73 -5.02
CA PHE A 271 19.20 27.30 -4.14
C PHE A 271 20.32 26.63 -4.91
N THR A 272 19.98 25.70 -5.78
CA THR A 272 20.96 24.98 -6.60
C THR A 272 21.68 25.91 -7.56
N ALA A 273 20.95 26.81 -8.24
CA ALA A 273 21.54 27.71 -9.23
C ALA A 273 22.46 28.76 -8.61
N ASN A 274 22.21 29.21 -7.37
CA ASN A 274 22.92 30.31 -6.73
C ASN A 274 23.79 29.86 -5.54
N TYR A 275 23.94 28.53 -5.33
CA TYR A 275 24.72 27.95 -4.23
C TYR A 275 24.39 28.58 -2.85
N THR A 276 23.10 28.78 -2.58
CA THR A 276 22.64 29.46 -1.37
C THR A 276 21.35 28.85 -0.86
N TYR A 277 21.06 28.99 0.44
CA TYR A 277 19.77 28.66 1.05
C TYR A 277 19.01 29.93 1.52
N LYS A 278 19.37 31.12 1.02
CA LYS A 278 18.66 32.37 1.30
C LYS A 278 17.42 32.46 0.43
N TYR A 279 16.24 32.47 1.05
CA TYR A 279 14.96 32.54 0.34
C TYR A 279 14.12 33.78 0.65
N ILE A 280 14.35 34.41 1.80
CA ILE A 280 13.50 35.52 2.28
C ILE A 280 13.42 36.65 1.25
N ASP A 281 14.54 37.01 0.65
CA ASP A 281 14.62 38.16 -0.23
C ASP A 281 14.01 37.88 -1.64
N ILE A 282 13.97 36.61 -2.06
CA ILE A 282 13.39 36.18 -3.33
C ILE A 282 11.92 35.72 -3.21
N LEU A 283 11.46 35.50 -1.99
CA LEU A 283 10.12 34.92 -1.76
C LEU A 283 8.99 35.74 -2.39
N PRO A 284 8.97 37.08 -2.31
CA PRO A 284 7.96 37.92 -2.98
C PRO A 284 7.96 37.70 -4.50
N ALA A 285 9.15 37.70 -5.11
CA ALA A 285 9.29 37.52 -6.57
C ALA A 285 8.84 36.11 -7.02
N LEU A 286 9.10 35.07 -6.24
CA LEU A 286 8.61 33.72 -6.52
C LEU A 286 7.09 33.63 -6.47
N VAL A 287 6.47 34.23 -5.45
CA VAL A 287 5.00 34.28 -5.32
C VAL A 287 4.38 35.09 -6.44
N GLU A 288 4.97 36.24 -6.80
CA GLU A 288 4.50 37.05 -7.91
C GLU A 288 4.62 36.33 -9.25
N LYS A 289 5.76 35.69 -9.51
CA LYS A 289 5.94 34.83 -10.70
C LYS A 289 4.86 33.79 -10.81
N TYR A 290 4.56 33.07 -9.70
CA TYR A 290 3.52 32.06 -9.68
C TYR A 290 2.15 32.67 -9.99
N ASN A 291 1.78 33.77 -9.34
CA ASN A 291 0.48 34.42 -9.50
C ASN A 291 0.26 35.01 -10.90
N ASN A 292 1.34 35.34 -11.61
CA ASN A 292 1.31 35.82 -13.00
C ASN A 292 1.53 34.71 -14.04
N SER A 293 1.79 33.45 -13.62
CA SER A 293 1.98 32.32 -14.54
C SER A 293 0.65 31.67 -14.91
N TYR A 294 0.56 31.18 -16.16
CA TYR A 294 -0.62 30.46 -16.63
C TYR A 294 -0.88 29.18 -15.83
N HIS A 295 -2.07 29.03 -15.29
CA HIS A 295 -2.46 27.86 -14.53
C HIS A 295 -3.47 26.98 -15.28
N ARG A 296 -3.05 25.76 -15.64
CA ARG A 296 -3.80 24.83 -16.51
C ARG A 296 -5.24 24.57 -16.05
N SER A 297 -5.49 24.48 -14.74
CA SER A 297 -6.84 24.12 -14.23
C SER A 297 -7.85 25.25 -14.34
N ILE A 298 -7.41 26.50 -14.26
CA ILE A 298 -8.27 27.69 -14.32
C ILE A 298 -8.22 28.39 -15.69
N LYS A 299 -7.31 27.94 -16.59
CA LYS A 299 -7.14 28.43 -17.96
C LYS A 299 -6.81 29.94 -18.08
N CYS A 300 -6.21 30.50 -17.05
CA CYS A 300 -5.70 31.86 -16.98
C CYS A 300 -4.65 31.94 -15.85
N THR A 301 -4.10 33.12 -15.58
CA THR A 301 -3.24 33.34 -14.42
C THR A 301 -4.06 33.44 -13.15
N PRO A 302 -3.51 33.03 -11.97
CA PRO A 302 -4.17 33.25 -10.68
C PRO A 302 -4.59 34.71 -10.44
N LYS A 303 -3.78 35.67 -10.86
CA LYS A 303 -4.06 37.10 -10.74
C LYS A 303 -5.29 37.54 -11.57
N GLU A 304 -5.42 37.00 -12.77
CA GLU A 304 -6.60 37.23 -13.62
C GLU A 304 -7.84 36.56 -13.05
N ALA A 305 -7.68 35.34 -12.48
CA ALA A 305 -8.78 34.59 -11.87
C ALA A 305 -9.37 35.24 -10.62
N MET A 306 -8.63 36.14 -9.95
CA MET A 306 -9.12 36.96 -8.83
C MET A 306 -10.12 38.05 -9.26
N LYS A 307 -10.11 38.42 -10.53
CA LYS A 307 -11.01 39.46 -11.04
C LYS A 307 -12.43 38.93 -11.23
N ARG A 308 -13.43 39.68 -10.76
CA ARG A 308 -14.84 39.29 -10.80
C ARG A 308 -15.33 38.97 -12.22
N GLU A 309 -14.84 39.68 -13.22
CA GLU A 309 -15.16 39.50 -14.64
C GLU A 309 -14.81 38.08 -15.16
N ASN A 310 -13.79 37.47 -14.61
CA ASN A 310 -13.34 36.12 -15.00
C ASN A 310 -14.02 34.97 -14.23
N THR A 311 -14.90 35.27 -13.28
CA THR A 311 -15.52 34.25 -12.41
C THR A 311 -16.22 33.16 -13.22
N ALA A 312 -17.05 33.52 -14.21
CA ALA A 312 -17.79 32.56 -15.03
C ALA A 312 -16.84 31.66 -15.87
N LYS A 313 -15.80 32.24 -16.45
CA LYS A 313 -14.76 31.51 -17.20
C LYS A 313 -14.00 30.51 -16.35
N VAL A 314 -13.54 30.94 -15.17
CA VAL A 314 -12.82 30.11 -14.20
C VAL A 314 -13.73 29.01 -13.67
N PHE A 315 -14.98 29.32 -13.33
CA PHE A 315 -15.96 28.36 -12.88
C PHE A 315 -16.18 27.24 -13.92
N LYS A 316 -16.41 27.64 -15.18
CA LYS A 316 -16.54 26.68 -16.30
C LYS A 316 -15.29 25.82 -16.47
N ALA A 317 -14.08 26.40 -16.35
CA ALA A 317 -12.83 25.65 -16.44
C ALA A 317 -12.66 24.64 -15.31
N LEU A 318 -13.01 25.00 -14.08
CA LEU A 318 -12.89 24.14 -12.90
C LEU A 318 -13.98 23.05 -12.84
N TYR A 319 -15.23 23.40 -13.14
CA TYR A 319 -16.41 22.58 -12.85
C TYR A 319 -17.28 22.25 -14.05
N GLY A 320 -17.00 22.80 -15.22
CA GLY A 320 -17.81 22.64 -16.43
C GLY A 320 -17.81 21.23 -17.06
N LYS A 321 -17.01 20.31 -16.51
CA LYS A 321 -17.10 18.90 -16.84
C LYS A 321 -17.88 18.19 -15.73
N ASP A 322 -19.13 17.91 -15.98
CA ASP A 322 -19.95 17.11 -15.08
C ASP A 322 -19.37 15.68 -14.97
N THR A 323 -19.24 15.24 -13.74
CA THR A 323 -19.01 13.82 -13.48
C THR A 323 -20.38 13.14 -13.59
N PRO A 324 -20.57 12.17 -14.48
CA PRO A 324 -21.84 11.48 -14.59
C PRO A 324 -22.23 10.87 -13.24
N TYR A 325 -23.51 10.90 -12.92
CA TYR A 325 -24.02 10.21 -11.75
C TYR A 325 -23.84 8.72 -11.95
N THR A 326 -23.19 8.09 -11.00
CA THR A 326 -23.07 6.64 -10.94
C THR A 326 -23.95 6.17 -9.78
N PRO A 327 -24.89 5.25 -10.00
CA PRO A 327 -25.72 4.71 -8.92
C PRO A 327 -24.83 4.04 -7.88
N PRO A 328 -25.20 4.06 -6.59
CA PRO A 328 -24.41 3.46 -5.53
C PRO A 328 -24.32 1.95 -5.71
N LYS A 329 -23.11 1.42 -5.59
CA LYS A 329 -22.82 -0.02 -5.70
C LYS A 329 -23.25 -0.80 -4.46
N PHE A 330 -23.12 -0.17 -3.29
CA PHE A 330 -23.44 -0.78 -2.00
C PHE A 330 -24.75 -0.20 -1.44
N LYS A 331 -25.42 -1.02 -0.63
CA LYS A 331 -26.66 -0.67 0.08
C LYS A 331 -26.36 -0.38 1.55
N VAL A 332 -27.29 0.29 2.22
CA VAL A 332 -27.25 0.42 3.69
C VAL A 332 -27.35 -0.97 4.31
N ASN A 333 -26.59 -1.21 5.36
CA ASN A 333 -26.36 -2.47 6.06
C ASN A 333 -25.50 -3.51 5.30
N ASP A 334 -24.96 -3.19 4.13
CA ASP A 334 -23.94 -4.05 3.52
C ASP A 334 -22.70 -4.11 4.41
N ARG A 335 -22.14 -5.32 4.57
CA ARG A 335 -20.88 -5.58 5.26
C ARG A 335 -19.73 -5.35 4.29
N VAL A 336 -18.77 -4.52 4.68
CA VAL A 336 -17.67 -4.10 3.82
C VAL A 336 -16.34 -4.13 4.56
N ARG A 337 -15.27 -4.36 3.81
CA ARG A 337 -13.89 -4.14 4.24
C ARG A 337 -13.36 -2.86 3.64
N ILE A 338 -12.44 -2.20 4.35
CA ILE A 338 -11.77 -0.99 3.86
C ILE A 338 -10.37 -1.32 3.34
N THR A 339 -9.90 -0.52 2.37
CA THR A 339 -8.56 -0.67 1.85
C THR A 339 -7.51 -0.48 2.95
N LYS A 340 -6.50 -1.33 2.96
CA LYS A 340 -5.33 -1.17 3.82
C LYS A 340 -4.41 -0.10 3.22
N LYS A 341 -4.01 0.88 4.03
CA LYS A 341 -2.98 1.83 3.62
C LYS A 341 -1.65 1.11 3.55
N ARG A 342 -1.01 1.21 2.41
CA ARG A 342 0.34 0.70 2.24
C ARG A 342 1.35 1.75 2.67
N GLY A 343 2.27 1.36 3.56
CA GLY A 343 3.50 2.09 3.82
C GLY A 343 4.44 2.06 2.61
N ILE A 344 5.42 2.96 2.59
CA ILE A 344 6.42 3.06 1.49
C ILE A 344 7.17 1.74 1.28
N PHE A 345 7.37 0.96 2.35
CA PHE A 345 8.11 -0.31 2.34
C PHE A 345 7.22 -1.55 2.26
N ASP A 346 5.90 -1.39 2.20
CA ASP A 346 4.99 -2.53 2.13
C ASP A 346 5.15 -3.27 0.80
N LYS A 347 5.29 -4.59 0.90
CA LYS A 347 5.44 -5.46 -0.26
C LYS A 347 4.12 -5.67 -0.99
N GLY A 348 4.19 -5.75 -2.33
CA GLY A 348 3.00 -5.87 -3.19
C GLY A 348 2.17 -7.15 -3.00
N PHE A 349 2.72 -8.16 -2.34
CA PHE A 349 2.06 -9.44 -2.08
C PHE A 349 1.30 -9.49 -0.74
N THR A 350 1.37 -8.44 0.09
CA THR A 350 0.59 -8.36 1.34
C THR A 350 -0.88 -8.09 1.07
N PRO A 351 -1.80 -8.43 2.00
CA PRO A 351 -3.23 -8.16 1.86
C PRO A 351 -3.53 -6.70 1.54
N ASN A 352 -4.45 -6.47 0.63
CA ASN A 352 -4.89 -5.15 0.21
C ASN A 352 -6.01 -4.58 1.09
N TRP A 353 -6.77 -5.45 1.72
CA TRP A 353 -7.94 -5.12 2.51
C TRP A 353 -7.69 -5.42 3.99
N LYS A 354 -8.31 -4.64 4.88
CA LYS A 354 -8.27 -4.89 6.31
C LYS A 354 -9.08 -6.13 6.67
N ASP A 355 -8.66 -6.81 7.73
CA ASP A 355 -9.40 -7.96 8.29
C ASP A 355 -10.72 -7.53 8.95
N GLU A 356 -10.75 -6.31 9.47
CA GLU A 356 -11.90 -5.72 10.13
C GLU A 356 -13.06 -5.50 9.16
N VAL A 357 -14.27 -5.85 9.58
CA VAL A 357 -15.50 -5.69 8.83
C VAL A 357 -16.30 -4.50 9.39
N PHE A 358 -16.82 -3.71 8.49
CA PHE A 358 -17.65 -2.54 8.79
C PHE A 358 -19.02 -2.69 8.12
N ILE A 359 -19.99 -1.92 8.58
CA ILE A 359 -21.36 -1.90 8.06
C ILE A 359 -21.63 -0.53 7.46
N ILE A 360 -22.21 -0.48 6.28
CA ILE A 360 -22.62 0.80 5.67
C ILE A 360 -23.80 1.36 6.46
N SER A 361 -23.57 2.50 7.13
CA SER A 361 -24.63 3.20 7.88
C SER A 361 -25.41 4.16 7.00
N LYS A 362 -24.75 4.85 6.06
CA LYS A 362 -25.40 5.88 5.23
C LYS A 362 -24.73 6.03 3.86
N ILE A 363 -25.55 6.24 2.84
CA ILE A 363 -25.11 6.58 1.49
C ILE A 363 -25.26 8.09 1.30
N LYS A 364 -24.19 8.80 0.93
CA LYS A 364 -24.20 10.22 0.60
C LYS A 364 -24.30 10.38 -0.92
N PRO A 365 -25.33 11.03 -1.45
CA PRO A 365 -25.50 11.27 -2.88
C PRO A 365 -24.56 12.38 -3.37
N THR A 366 -23.26 12.14 -3.25
CA THR A 366 -22.20 13.03 -3.72
C THR A 366 -21.72 12.59 -5.11
N LYS A 367 -21.01 13.44 -5.82
CA LYS A 367 -20.39 13.10 -7.12
C LYS A 367 -18.86 13.05 -6.98
N PRO A 368 -18.23 11.86 -6.97
CA PRO A 368 -18.84 10.52 -6.90
C PRO A 368 -19.51 10.22 -5.55
N THR A 369 -20.38 9.21 -5.54
CA THR A 369 -21.06 8.73 -4.32
C THR A 369 -20.07 8.35 -3.23
N THR A 370 -20.39 8.66 -1.99
CA THR A 370 -19.58 8.31 -0.82
C THR A 370 -20.44 7.65 0.26
N TYR A 371 -19.80 6.88 1.12
CA TYR A 371 -20.45 6.05 2.14
C TYR A 371 -19.93 6.42 3.52
N ILE A 372 -20.82 6.39 4.51
CA ILE A 372 -20.45 6.38 5.93
C ILE A 372 -20.55 4.94 6.38
N ILE A 373 -19.56 4.49 7.14
CA ILE A 373 -19.50 3.15 7.69
C ILE A 373 -19.40 3.21 9.21
N ARG A 374 -19.89 2.17 9.85
CA ARG A 374 -19.81 1.95 11.29
C ARG A 374 -19.18 0.61 11.58
N ASP A 375 -18.61 0.45 12.75
CA ASP A 375 -18.17 -0.84 13.24
C ASP A 375 -19.37 -1.73 13.63
N GLU A 376 -19.10 -2.96 14.05
CA GLU A 376 -20.14 -3.91 14.49
C GLU A 376 -20.82 -3.48 15.80
N ARG A 377 -20.26 -2.51 16.54
CA ARG A 377 -20.84 -1.93 17.75
C ARG A 377 -21.72 -0.73 17.48
N GLY A 378 -21.76 -0.25 16.24
CA GLY A 378 -22.56 0.89 15.83
C GLY A 378 -21.82 2.23 15.88
N GLU A 379 -20.52 2.25 16.21
CA GLU A 379 -19.72 3.48 16.21
C GLU A 379 -19.34 3.87 14.76
N GLU A 380 -19.75 5.08 14.34
CA GLU A 380 -19.43 5.57 12.99
C GLU A 380 -17.95 5.96 12.88
N LEU A 381 -17.29 5.45 11.85
CA LEU A 381 -15.93 5.89 11.51
C LEU A 381 -15.98 7.32 10.96
N GLY A 382 -15.08 8.16 11.45
CA GLY A 382 -14.95 9.55 10.98
C GLY A 382 -14.65 9.63 9.48
N GLY A 383 -15.41 10.48 8.78
CA GLY A 383 -15.19 10.74 7.36
C GLY A 383 -16.21 10.09 6.43
N SER A 384 -15.82 9.95 5.17
CA SER A 384 -16.64 9.31 4.13
C SER A 384 -15.71 8.51 3.21
N PHE A 385 -16.15 7.35 2.80
CA PHE A 385 -15.40 6.42 1.97
C PHE A 385 -15.93 6.43 0.54
N TYR A 386 -15.03 6.34 -0.42
CA TYR A 386 -15.40 6.17 -1.82
C TYR A 386 -15.61 4.69 -2.13
N GLU A 387 -16.38 4.43 -3.18
CA GLU A 387 -16.68 3.07 -3.61
C GLU A 387 -15.42 2.19 -3.85
N PRO A 388 -14.34 2.68 -4.52
CA PRO A 388 -13.12 1.89 -4.67
C PRO A 388 -12.33 1.63 -3.38
N GLU A 389 -12.65 2.32 -2.28
CA GLU A 389 -12.04 2.13 -0.96
C GLU A 389 -12.79 1.08 -0.14
N LEU A 390 -13.92 0.58 -0.66
CA LEU A 390 -14.78 -0.40 -0.02
C LEU A 390 -14.87 -1.68 -0.84
N GLN A 391 -14.96 -2.81 -0.17
CA GLN A 391 -15.20 -4.12 -0.76
C GLN A 391 -16.26 -4.86 0.04
N LEU A 392 -17.25 -5.45 -0.64
CA LEU A 392 -18.26 -6.30 0.02
C LEU A 392 -17.56 -7.48 0.69
N SER A 393 -17.82 -7.66 1.97
CA SER A 393 -17.40 -8.83 2.74
C SER A 393 -18.50 -9.90 2.63
N LYS A 394 -18.11 -11.07 2.09
CA LYS A 394 -18.99 -12.22 1.96
C LYS A 394 -18.70 -13.29 3.01
N VAL A 395 -17.55 -13.20 3.65
CA VAL A 395 -17.01 -14.23 4.52
C VAL A 395 -17.21 -13.82 5.97
N ASP A 396 -17.84 -14.69 6.75
CA ASP A 396 -18.07 -14.53 8.19
C ASP A 396 -16.96 -15.16 9.05
N THR A 397 -15.78 -15.36 8.47
CA THR A 397 -14.65 -15.96 9.17
C THR A 397 -13.67 -14.89 9.64
N TYR A 398 -13.28 -14.95 10.91
CA TYR A 398 -12.32 -14.07 11.54
C TYR A 398 -11.04 -14.84 11.83
N ARG A 399 -9.89 -14.17 11.70
CA ARG A 399 -8.59 -14.77 12.02
C ARG A 399 -8.21 -14.50 13.46
N ILE A 400 -7.79 -15.54 14.18
CA ILE A 400 -7.24 -15.39 15.53
C ILE A 400 -5.81 -14.86 15.40
N GLU A 401 -5.52 -13.71 16.04
CA GLU A 401 -4.16 -13.18 16.16
C GLU A 401 -3.41 -13.90 17.27
N LYS A 402 -4.07 -14.09 18.42
CA LYS A 402 -3.46 -14.71 19.59
C LYS A 402 -4.52 -15.28 20.51
N VAL A 403 -4.24 -16.47 21.08
CA VAL A 403 -4.98 -17.01 22.21
C VAL A 403 -4.39 -16.40 23.49
N LEU A 404 -5.20 -15.64 24.22
CA LEU A 404 -4.79 -14.92 25.43
C LEU A 404 -4.94 -15.78 26.69
N ARG A 405 -6.03 -16.56 26.78
CA ARG A 405 -6.35 -17.43 27.93
C ARG A 405 -7.10 -18.67 27.46
N LYS A 406 -6.99 -19.74 28.23
CA LYS A 406 -7.74 -21.00 28.02
C LYS A 406 -8.49 -21.35 29.29
N ARG A 407 -9.69 -21.92 29.16
CA ARG A 407 -10.47 -22.46 30.27
C ARG A 407 -11.32 -23.66 29.85
N VAL A 408 -11.79 -24.42 30.82
CA VAL A 408 -12.87 -25.39 30.62
C VAL A 408 -14.09 -24.86 31.36
N ARG A 409 -15.22 -24.75 30.67
CA ARG A 409 -16.50 -24.33 31.26
C ARG A 409 -17.58 -25.30 30.77
N ASN A 410 -18.36 -25.88 31.71
CA ASN A 410 -19.40 -26.88 31.42
C ASN A 410 -18.90 -28.04 30.54
N GLY A 411 -17.67 -28.54 30.81
CA GLY A 411 -17.07 -29.63 30.03
C GLY A 411 -16.51 -29.25 28.67
N GLN A 412 -16.71 -28.02 28.22
CA GLN A 412 -16.20 -27.50 26.92
C GLN A 412 -14.92 -26.70 27.11
N LYS A 413 -13.92 -26.95 26.26
CA LYS A 413 -12.71 -26.15 26.18
C LYS A 413 -13.06 -24.81 25.50
N GLN A 414 -12.63 -23.74 26.13
CA GLN A 414 -12.82 -22.37 25.59
C GLN A 414 -11.51 -21.62 25.57
N GLU A 415 -11.33 -20.79 24.54
CA GLU A 415 -10.18 -19.93 24.36
C GLU A 415 -10.62 -18.46 24.31
N TYR A 416 -9.94 -17.60 25.09
CA TYR A 416 -10.10 -16.15 25.01
C TYR A 416 -9.15 -15.62 23.96
N VAL A 417 -9.70 -15.15 22.84
CA VAL A 417 -8.92 -14.83 21.65
C VAL A 417 -8.90 -13.34 21.37
N LYS A 418 -7.79 -12.89 20.82
CA LYS A 418 -7.64 -11.62 20.14
C LYS A 418 -7.77 -11.86 18.64
N TRP A 419 -8.66 -11.11 18.01
CA TRP A 419 -8.88 -11.17 16.58
C TRP A 419 -7.87 -10.34 15.82
N TYR A 420 -7.39 -10.86 14.70
CA TYR A 420 -6.43 -10.16 13.85
C TYR A 420 -7.07 -8.92 13.21
N GLY A 421 -6.41 -7.77 13.41
CA GLY A 421 -6.89 -6.49 12.89
C GLY A 421 -7.90 -5.75 13.76
N TYR A 422 -8.39 -6.37 14.84
CA TYR A 422 -9.31 -5.77 15.79
C TYR A 422 -8.57 -5.29 17.05
N ASP A 423 -9.11 -4.30 17.73
CA ASP A 423 -8.57 -3.85 19.00
C ASP A 423 -8.93 -4.82 20.16
N SER A 424 -8.36 -4.62 21.33
CA SER A 424 -8.56 -5.49 22.50
C SER A 424 -10.00 -5.52 23.03
N SER A 425 -10.83 -4.55 22.67
CA SER A 425 -12.21 -4.48 23.10
C SER A 425 -13.10 -5.53 22.42
N HIS A 426 -12.65 -6.11 21.29
CA HIS A 426 -13.30 -7.19 20.56
C HIS A 426 -12.88 -8.59 21.01
N ASN A 427 -11.98 -8.69 22.01
CA ASN A 427 -11.56 -9.99 22.53
C ASN A 427 -12.74 -10.73 23.14
N GLN A 428 -12.88 -12.01 22.85
CA GLN A 428 -14.00 -12.82 23.33
C GLN A 428 -13.60 -14.28 23.58
N TRP A 429 -14.44 -14.97 24.36
CA TRP A 429 -14.33 -16.41 24.54
C TRP A 429 -15.00 -17.13 23.38
N ILE A 430 -14.32 -18.07 22.76
CA ILE A 430 -14.83 -18.97 21.74
C ILE A 430 -14.67 -20.42 22.20
N ASN A 431 -15.47 -21.33 21.66
CA ASN A 431 -15.26 -22.78 21.87
C ASN A 431 -14.06 -23.19 21.02
N ALA A 432 -13.17 -23.99 21.64
CA ALA A 432 -11.91 -24.46 21.02
C ALA A 432 -12.14 -25.75 20.24
#